data_f07d5c886f0f80f94c93c579071ba9a2
#
_entry.id   f07d5c886f0f80f94c93c579071ba9a2
#
_cell.length_a   1.000
_cell.length_b   1.000
_cell.length_c   1.000
_cell.angle_alpha   90.00
_cell.angle_beta   90.00
_cell.angle_gamma   90.00
#
_symmetry.space_group_name_H-M   'P 1'
#
loop_
_entity.id
_entity.type
_entity.pdbx_description
1 polymer ?
#
loop_
_entity_poly.entity_id
_entity_poly.type
_entity_poly.pdbx_seq_one_letter_code
_entity_poly.pdbx_strand_id
1 'polypeptide(L)'
;MDFKAYLKIEYKFDTNSSEKLMRIFKRITTMCFKNGQMPKDPFCDHKLKKVKKDRGYLTKAELESIIDYKPDNKRLEKVRDIFLFCCFTGYDYSTTAALTDKNLVADDDGALWIDTHRIKTKTAAKVKLLDIPLSIIKKYERKRDSIFLLPVMSNAKYNLYL
;
A
#
# COMPACT_ATOMS: atom_id res chain seq x y z
N MET A 1 -21.19 29.28 6.49
CA MET A 1 -20.41 28.12 7.01
C MET A 1 -19.14 28.01 6.18
N ASP A 2 -17.97 27.92 6.81
CA ASP A 2 -16.71 27.69 6.11
C ASP A 2 -16.73 26.29 5.45
N PHE A 3 -16.30 26.18 4.19
CA PHE A 3 -16.29 24.90 3.44
C PHE A 3 -15.54 23.80 4.16
N LYS A 4 -14.43 24.13 4.84
CA LYS A 4 -13.68 23.16 5.63
C LYS A 4 -14.47 22.67 6.86
N ALA A 5 -15.22 23.56 7.51
CA ALA A 5 -16.11 23.19 8.60
C ALA A 5 -17.25 22.29 8.11
N TYR A 6 -17.83 22.60 6.95
CA TYR A 6 -18.81 21.75 6.29
C TYR A 6 -18.30 20.33 6.04
N LEU A 7 -17.11 20.18 5.48
CA LEU A 7 -16.49 18.85 5.24
C LEU A 7 -16.32 18.04 6.53
N LYS A 8 -16.01 18.70 7.64
CA LYS A 8 -15.83 18.02 8.94
C LYS A 8 -17.15 17.63 9.60
N ILE A 9 -18.16 18.47 9.50
CA ILE A 9 -19.46 18.27 10.17
C ILE A 9 -20.30 17.26 9.39
N GLU A 10 -20.54 17.52 8.10
CA GLU A 10 -21.43 16.70 7.29
C GLU A 10 -20.79 15.37 6.85
N TYR A 11 -19.50 15.39 6.44
CA TYR A 11 -18.82 14.19 5.93
C TYR A 11 -17.91 13.53 6.98
N LYS A 12 -17.82 14.07 8.18
CA LYS A 12 -16.96 13.56 9.28
C LYS A 12 -15.50 13.34 8.84
N PHE A 13 -15.02 14.13 7.90
CA PHE A 13 -13.65 14.02 7.44
C PHE A 13 -12.65 14.45 8.50
N ASP A 14 -11.58 13.70 8.65
CA ASP A 14 -10.45 14.10 9.47
C ASP A 14 -9.72 15.31 8.87
N THR A 15 -8.80 15.88 9.63
CA THR A 15 -8.04 17.06 9.20
C THR A 15 -7.31 16.83 7.88
N ASN A 16 -6.64 15.67 7.72
CA ASN A 16 -5.85 15.39 6.51
C ASN A 16 -6.74 15.17 5.27
N SER A 17 -7.89 14.52 5.44
CA SER A 17 -8.86 14.32 4.35
C SER A 17 -9.49 15.64 3.92
N SER A 18 -9.88 16.50 4.87
CA SER A 18 -10.36 17.84 4.59
C SER A 18 -9.31 18.69 3.87
N GLU A 19 -8.05 18.67 4.33
CA GLU A 19 -6.96 19.41 3.70
C GLU A 19 -6.61 18.88 2.29
N LYS A 20 -6.81 17.60 2.04
CA LYS A 20 -6.66 17.03 0.69
C LYS A 20 -7.67 17.63 -0.29
N LEU A 21 -8.94 17.75 0.09
CA LEU A 21 -9.97 18.40 -0.72
C LEU A 21 -9.72 19.91 -0.86
N MET A 22 -9.35 20.58 0.23
CA MET A 22 -8.98 22.00 0.20
C MET A 22 -7.82 22.27 -0.76
N ARG A 23 -6.86 21.36 -0.88
CA ARG A 23 -5.75 21.47 -1.85
C ARG A 23 -6.25 21.41 -3.29
N ILE A 24 -7.19 20.51 -3.57
CA ILE A 24 -7.78 20.41 -4.93
C ILE A 24 -8.54 21.70 -5.24
N PHE A 25 -9.34 22.15 -4.31
CA PHE A 25 -10.14 23.38 -4.47
C PHE A 25 -9.24 24.62 -4.65
N LYS A 26 -8.21 24.77 -3.82
CA LYS A 26 -7.20 25.84 -3.99
C LYS A 26 -6.57 25.80 -5.38
N ARG A 27 -6.23 24.61 -5.91
CA ARG A 27 -5.65 24.48 -7.25
C ARG A 27 -6.61 25.01 -8.33
N ILE A 28 -7.90 24.68 -8.23
CA ILE A 28 -8.92 25.14 -9.19
C ILE A 28 -9.07 26.65 -9.12
N THR A 29 -9.26 27.23 -7.93
CA THR A 29 -9.46 28.67 -7.76
C THR A 29 -8.24 29.47 -8.20
N THR A 30 -7.02 29.01 -7.89
CA THR A 30 -5.78 29.62 -8.36
C THR A 30 -5.69 29.59 -9.90
N MET A 31 -6.14 28.51 -10.54
CA MET A 31 -6.19 28.43 -12.00
C MET A 31 -7.20 29.40 -12.58
N CYS A 32 -8.42 29.51 -12.02
CA CYS A 32 -9.42 30.47 -12.42
C CYS A 32 -8.93 31.91 -12.26
N PHE A 33 -8.25 32.23 -11.17
CA PHE A 33 -7.65 33.54 -10.95
C PHE A 33 -6.57 33.85 -12.01
N LYS A 34 -5.65 32.94 -12.28
CA LYS A 34 -4.60 33.10 -13.29
C LYS A 34 -5.14 33.28 -14.71
N ASN A 35 -6.30 32.68 -15.00
CA ASN A 35 -6.99 32.83 -16.31
C ASN A 35 -7.90 34.06 -16.38
N GLY A 36 -7.88 34.95 -15.38
CA GLY A 36 -8.71 36.14 -15.34
C GLY A 36 -10.22 35.91 -15.10
N GLN A 37 -10.59 34.68 -14.74
CA GLN A 37 -11.99 34.29 -14.46
C GLN A 37 -12.44 34.70 -13.05
N MET A 38 -11.50 35.06 -12.19
CA MET A 38 -11.77 35.52 -10.82
C MET A 38 -10.96 36.79 -10.54
N PRO A 39 -11.55 37.81 -9.88
CA PRO A 39 -10.83 39.06 -9.58
C PRO A 39 -9.79 38.90 -8.46
N LYS A 40 -9.93 37.89 -7.61
CA LYS A 40 -9.01 37.63 -6.47
C LYS A 40 -8.94 36.10 -6.20
N ASP A 41 -7.75 35.60 -5.85
CA ASP A 41 -7.61 34.24 -5.35
C ASP A 41 -8.05 34.14 -3.87
N PRO A 42 -9.17 33.45 -3.56
CA PRO A 42 -9.67 33.35 -2.19
C PRO A 42 -8.75 32.56 -1.27
N PHE A 43 -7.75 31.87 -1.83
CA PHE A 43 -6.78 31.04 -1.07
C PHE A 43 -5.38 31.64 -1.01
N CYS A 44 -5.19 32.94 -1.38
CA CYS A 44 -3.86 33.56 -1.36
C CYS A 44 -3.15 33.38 -0.03
N ASP A 45 -3.86 33.57 1.10
CA ASP A 45 -3.32 33.48 2.46
C ASP A 45 -3.56 32.14 3.13
N HIS A 46 -4.23 31.19 2.45
CA HIS A 46 -4.55 29.92 3.05
C HIS A 46 -3.36 28.95 3.03
N LYS A 47 -2.84 28.61 4.22
CA LYS A 47 -1.79 27.61 4.43
C LYS A 47 -2.42 26.25 4.70
N LEU A 48 -2.14 25.29 3.81
CA LEU A 48 -2.56 23.89 3.99
C LEU A 48 -1.81 23.24 5.16
N LYS A 49 -2.55 22.69 6.12
CA LYS A 49 -1.99 22.00 7.28
C LYS A 49 -1.95 20.48 7.03
N LYS A 50 -0.84 19.86 7.37
CA LYS A 50 -0.72 18.40 7.38
C LYS A 50 -0.42 17.94 8.79
N VAL A 51 -1.28 17.11 9.34
CA VAL A 51 -1.07 16.47 10.64
C VAL A 51 -0.35 15.16 10.41
N LYS A 52 0.82 15.01 11.01
CA LYS A 52 1.54 13.73 11.01
C LYS A 52 0.77 12.76 11.91
N LYS A 53 0.36 11.62 11.34
CA LYS A 53 -0.22 10.52 12.09
C LYS A 53 0.88 9.51 12.37
N ASP A 54 1.09 9.20 13.62
CA ASP A 54 1.86 8.03 14.02
C ASP A 54 0.97 6.80 13.84
N ARG A 55 1.45 5.83 13.10
CA ARG A 55 0.71 4.59 12.82
C ARG A 55 1.27 3.41 13.61
N GLY A 56 2.33 3.62 14.39
CA GLY A 56 3.04 2.55 15.04
C GLY A 56 3.71 1.58 14.06
N TYR A 57 4.21 0.51 14.58
CA TYR A 57 4.82 -0.61 13.84
C TYR A 57 4.65 -1.90 14.66
N LEU A 58 4.69 -3.04 13.99
CA LEU A 58 4.67 -4.32 14.67
C LEU A 58 6.00 -4.57 15.38
N THR A 59 5.93 -4.97 16.62
CA THR A 59 7.08 -5.50 17.36
C THR A 59 7.47 -6.87 16.82
N LYS A 60 8.68 -7.32 17.16
CA LYS A 60 9.14 -8.66 16.79
C LYS A 60 8.22 -9.75 17.34
N ALA A 61 7.80 -9.65 18.60
CA ALA A 61 6.91 -10.61 19.24
C ALA A 61 5.53 -10.67 18.57
N GLU A 62 4.97 -9.53 18.17
CA GLU A 62 3.70 -9.51 17.42
C GLU A 62 3.85 -10.14 16.04
N LEU A 63 4.97 -9.91 15.34
CA LEU A 63 5.24 -10.53 14.05
C LEU A 63 5.41 -12.05 14.20
N GLU A 64 6.11 -12.54 15.23
CA GLU A 64 6.24 -13.95 15.56
C GLU A 64 4.87 -14.59 15.85
N SER A 65 4.01 -13.90 16.59
CA SER A 65 2.64 -14.36 16.83
C SER A 65 1.82 -14.51 15.53
N ILE A 66 2.02 -13.62 14.56
CA ILE A 66 1.35 -13.73 13.24
C ILE A 66 1.92 -14.91 12.43
N ILE A 67 3.22 -15.18 12.53
CA ILE A 67 3.86 -16.33 11.87
C ILE A 67 3.27 -17.64 12.39
N ASP A 68 3.14 -17.76 13.70
CA ASP A 68 2.65 -18.97 14.38
C ASP A 68 1.15 -19.16 14.30
N TYR A 69 0.40 -18.08 14.03
CA TYR A 69 -1.05 -18.13 13.93
C TYR A 69 -1.49 -19.02 12.77
N LYS A 70 -2.35 -19.98 13.05
CA LYS A 70 -2.95 -20.92 12.08
C LYS A 70 -4.42 -20.58 11.88
N PRO A 71 -4.79 -19.82 10.85
CA PRO A 71 -6.18 -19.50 10.59
C PRO A 71 -6.98 -20.74 10.18
N ASP A 72 -8.18 -20.88 10.72
CA ASP A 72 -9.12 -21.97 10.36
C ASP A 72 -9.69 -21.78 8.93
N ASN A 73 -9.57 -20.59 8.38
CA ASN A 73 -10.12 -20.22 7.09
C ASN A 73 -8.99 -20.00 6.06
N LYS A 74 -9.04 -20.74 4.93
CA LYS A 74 -8.10 -20.61 3.81
C LYS A 74 -7.97 -19.17 3.25
N ARG A 75 -9.01 -18.34 3.41
CA ARG A 75 -8.96 -16.94 2.99
C ARG A 75 -8.06 -16.13 3.92
N LEU A 76 -8.22 -16.25 5.22
CA LEU A 76 -7.37 -15.59 6.22
C LEU A 76 -5.93 -16.11 6.15
N GLU A 77 -5.75 -17.40 5.87
CA GLU A 77 -4.43 -17.97 5.63
C GLU A 77 -3.70 -17.26 4.47
N LYS A 78 -4.39 -17.03 3.35
CA LYS A 78 -3.83 -16.27 2.21
C LYS A 78 -3.49 -14.82 2.58
N VAL A 79 -4.36 -14.15 3.34
CA VAL A 79 -4.12 -12.77 3.80
C VAL A 79 -2.89 -12.72 4.68
N ARG A 80 -2.79 -13.58 5.68
CA ARG A 80 -1.61 -13.72 6.56
C ARG A 80 -0.34 -13.94 5.75
N ASP A 81 -0.33 -14.92 4.85
CA ASP A 81 0.84 -15.28 4.07
C ASP A 81 1.30 -14.12 3.17
N ILE A 82 0.37 -13.41 2.52
CA ILE A 82 0.68 -12.22 1.71
C ILE A 82 1.21 -11.08 2.61
N PHE A 83 0.64 -10.90 3.80
CA PHE A 83 1.10 -9.91 4.76
C PHE A 83 2.55 -10.20 5.20
N LEU A 84 2.83 -11.43 5.61
CA LEU A 84 4.18 -11.86 5.98
C LEU A 84 5.16 -11.70 4.81
N PHE A 85 4.74 -12.08 3.62
CA PHE A 85 5.56 -11.88 2.42
C PHE A 85 5.93 -10.41 2.22
N CYS A 86 4.97 -9.48 2.34
CA CYS A 86 5.22 -8.04 2.27
C CYS A 86 6.15 -7.56 3.40
N CYS A 87 5.99 -8.06 4.62
CA CYS A 87 6.84 -7.70 5.76
C CYS A 87 8.30 -8.09 5.53
N PHE A 88 8.56 -9.31 5.04
CA PHE A 88 9.91 -9.82 4.86
C PHE A 88 10.60 -9.39 3.55
N THR A 89 9.85 -8.95 2.55
CA THR A 89 10.40 -8.46 1.29
C THR A 89 10.42 -6.93 1.18
N GLY A 90 9.64 -6.23 2.02
CA GLY A 90 9.47 -4.78 1.94
C GLY A 90 8.73 -4.32 0.67
N TYR A 91 8.10 -5.24 -0.08
CA TYR A 91 7.23 -4.88 -1.20
C TYR A 91 5.87 -4.40 -0.71
N ASP A 92 5.32 -3.43 -1.44
CA ASP A 92 3.92 -3.07 -1.26
C ASP A 92 2.99 -4.13 -1.89
N TYR A 93 1.72 -4.11 -1.46
CA TYR A 93 0.70 -5.04 -1.95
C TYR A 93 0.60 -5.08 -3.49
N SER A 94 0.64 -3.92 -4.14
CA SER A 94 0.47 -3.83 -5.60
C SER A 94 1.64 -4.51 -6.33
N THR A 95 2.86 -4.29 -5.86
CA THR A 95 4.06 -4.93 -6.39
C THR A 95 4.01 -6.44 -6.15
N THR A 96 3.66 -6.88 -4.92
CA THR A 96 3.50 -8.30 -4.57
C THR A 96 2.45 -9.01 -5.44
N ALA A 97 1.33 -8.35 -5.71
CA ALA A 97 0.24 -8.89 -6.53
C ALA A 97 0.61 -9.12 -8.00
N ALA A 98 1.59 -8.39 -8.50
CA ALA A 98 2.02 -8.48 -9.89
C ALA A 98 3.24 -9.41 -10.11
N LEU A 99 3.80 -9.99 -9.04
CA LEU A 99 4.95 -10.89 -9.17
C LEU A 99 4.59 -12.16 -9.93
N THR A 100 5.49 -12.56 -10.81
CA THR A 100 5.42 -13.78 -11.63
C THR A 100 6.72 -14.59 -11.47
N ASP A 101 6.77 -15.82 -11.99
CA ASP A 101 7.99 -16.62 -11.98
C ASP A 101 9.17 -15.93 -12.69
N LYS A 102 8.90 -15.04 -13.65
CA LYS A 102 9.92 -14.25 -14.35
C LYS A 102 10.69 -13.29 -13.44
N ASN A 103 10.13 -12.98 -12.28
CA ASN A 103 10.76 -12.12 -11.29
C ASN A 103 11.71 -12.88 -10.35
N LEU A 104 11.67 -14.22 -10.37
CA LEU A 104 12.57 -15.05 -9.57
C LEU A 104 13.89 -15.23 -10.31
N VAL A 105 14.98 -14.85 -9.66
CA VAL A 105 16.35 -14.95 -10.19
C VAL A 105 17.22 -15.66 -9.16
N ALA A 106 17.96 -16.69 -9.59
CA ALA A 106 19.01 -17.28 -8.78
C ALA A 106 20.31 -16.52 -8.97
N ASP A 107 21.09 -16.33 -7.91
CA ASP A 107 22.45 -15.86 -8.02
C ASP A 107 23.43 -17.04 -8.19
N ASP A 108 24.73 -16.74 -8.33
CA ASP A 108 25.77 -17.73 -8.55
C ASP A 108 25.91 -18.72 -7.38
N ASP A 109 25.51 -18.32 -6.18
CA ASP A 109 25.53 -19.14 -4.97
C ASP A 109 24.24 -19.97 -4.80
N GLY A 110 23.30 -19.86 -5.74
CA GLY A 110 22.00 -20.54 -5.71
C GLY A 110 20.97 -19.88 -4.80
N ALA A 111 21.27 -18.71 -4.22
CA ALA A 111 20.26 -17.97 -3.44
C ALA A 111 19.23 -17.33 -4.38
N LEU A 112 17.95 -17.40 -3.98
CA LEU A 112 16.85 -16.86 -4.76
C LEU A 112 16.58 -15.40 -4.39
N TRP A 113 16.36 -14.60 -5.44
CA TRP A 113 16.04 -13.19 -5.36
C TRP A 113 14.77 -12.91 -6.14
N ILE A 114 14.07 -11.85 -5.74
CA ILE A 114 13.05 -11.22 -6.59
C ILE A 114 13.68 -9.97 -7.20
N ASP A 115 13.67 -9.90 -8.52
CA ASP A 115 14.08 -8.72 -9.29
C ASP A 115 12.86 -8.14 -10.01
N THR A 116 12.49 -6.92 -9.66
CA THR A 116 11.29 -6.26 -10.17
C THR A 116 11.39 -4.74 -10.04
N HIS A 117 10.34 -4.04 -10.47
CA HIS A 117 10.18 -2.61 -10.26
C HIS A 117 8.93 -2.35 -9.43
N ARG A 118 9.01 -1.45 -8.46
CA ARG A 118 7.83 -1.01 -7.70
C ARG A 118 6.80 -0.41 -8.64
N ILE A 119 5.58 -0.90 -8.61
CA ILE A 119 4.51 -0.45 -9.53
C ILE A 119 4.25 1.05 -9.38
N LYS A 120 4.21 1.54 -8.14
CA LYS A 120 3.86 2.92 -7.84
C LYS A 120 4.94 3.94 -8.23
N THR A 121 6.21 3.62 -8.01
CA THR A 121 7.34 4.55 -8.19
C THR A 121 8.21 4.23 -9.38
N LYS A 122 8.03 3.06 -10.00
CA LYS A 122 8.87 2.52 -11.08
C LYS A 122 10.34 2.34 -10.68
N THR A 123 10.63 2.36 -9.40
CA THR A 123 11.97 2.17 -8.86
C THR A 123 12.33 0.68 -8.89
N ALA A 124 13.53 0.35 -9.37
CA ALA A 124 14.06 -1.01 -9.32
C ALA A 124 14.16 -1.49 -7.87
N ALA A 125 13.79 -2.73 -7.64
CA ALA A 125 13.79 -3.36 -6.33
C ALA A 125 14.20 -4.82 -6.45
N LYS A 126 15.43 -5.12 -6.01
CA LYS A 126 15.95 -6.48 -5.94
C LYS A 126 16.08 -6.90 -4.48
N VAL A 127 15.44 -7.99 -4.10
CA VAL A 127 15.35 -8.44 -2.70
C VAL A 127 15.68 -9.92 -2.62
N LYS A 128 16.62 -10.27 -1.73
CA LYS A 128 16.94 -11.66 -1.40
C LYS A 128 15.76 -12.30 -0.65
N LEU A 129 15.37 -13.49 -1.08
CA LEU A 129 14.32 -14.24 -0.41
C LEU A 129 14.89 -14.94 0.82
N LEU A 130 14.34 -14.61 1.98
CA LEU A 130 14.57 -15.28 3.24
C LEU A 130 13.68 -16.53 3.37
N ASP A 131 13.87 -17.33 4.41
CA ASP A 131 13.17 -18.62 4.58
C ASP A 131 11.64 -18.49 4.56
N ILE A 132 11.09 -17.47 5.22
CA ILE A 132 9.63 -17.28 5.29
C ILE A 132 9.02 -16.97 3.91
N PRO A 133 9.47 -15.95 3.15
CA PRO A 133 9.01 -15.73 1.78
C PRO A 133 9.20 -16.95 0.88
N LEU A 134 10.31 -17.67 0.99
CA LEU A 134 10.56 -18.89 0.23
C LEU A 134 9.53 -19.99 0.55
N SER A 135 9.24 -20.21 1.82
CA SER A 135 8.24 -21.21 2.26
C SER A 135 6.85 -20.87 1.74
N ILE A 136 6.50 -19.56 1.72
CA ILE A 136 5.22 -19.08 1.18
C ILE A 136 5.14 -19.33 -0.32
N ILE A 137 6.17 -19.02 -1.09
CA ILE A 137 6.20 -19.30 -2.53
C ILE A 137 6.02 -20.80 -2.79
N LYS A 138 6.80 -21.65 -2.15
CA LYS A 138 6.72 -23.11 -2.27
C LYS A 138 5.34 -23.67 -1.92
N LYS A 139 4.70 -23.11 -0.89
CA LYS A 139 3.36 -23.51 -0.46
C LYS A 139 2.32 -23.33 -1.56
N TYR A 140 2.43 -22.27 -2.35
CA TYR A 140 1.48 -21.94 -3.42
C TYR A 140 1.89 -22.43 -4.80
N GLU A 141 3.14 -22.81 -5.02
CA GLU A 141 3.69 -23.24 -6.31
C GLU A 141 2.84 -24.33 -6.99
N ARG A 142 2.45 -25.38 -6.26
CA ARG A 142 1.66 -26.52 -6.77
C ARG A 142 0.16 -26.25 -6.88
N LYS A 143 -0.32 -25.11 -6.39
CA LYS A 143 -1.74 -24.75 -6.29
C LYS A 143 -2.10 -23.54 -7.15
N ARG A 144 -1.18 -23.11 -8.03
CA ARG A 144 -1.36 -21.92 -8.84
C ARG A 144 -2.10 -22.27 -10.13
N ASP A 145 -3.28 -21.66 -10.31
CA ASP A 145 -4.02 -21.67 -11.58
C ASP A 145 -3.77 -20.40 -12.40
N SER A 146 -2.74 -19.61 -12.04
CA SER A 146 -2.44 -18.30 -12.62
C SER A 146 -0.95 -18.11 -12.83
N ILE A 147 -0.59 -17.13 -13.68
CA ILE A 147 0.80 -16.72 -13.95
C ILE A 147 1.45 -16.01 -12.76
N PHE A 148 0.66 -15.57 -11.76
CA PHE A 148 1.15 -14.82 -10.61
C PHE A 148 1.79 -15.74 -9.57
N LEU A 149 2.86 -15.25 -8.94
CA LEU A 149 3.66 -15.99 -7.96
C LEU A 149 2.85 -16.37 -6.71
N LEU A 150 1.92 -15.51 -6.30
CA LEU A 150 1.11 -15.66 -5.08
C LEU A 150 -0.39 -15.55 -5.40
N PRO A 151 -1.25 -16.24 -4.62
CA PRO A 151 -2.70 -16.21 -4.81
C PRO A 151 -3.33 -14.92 -4.23
N VAL A 152 -2.99 -13.78 -4.81
CA VAL A 152 -3.40 -12.47 -4.31
C VAL A 152 -4.87 -12.20 -4.66
N MET A 153 -5.63 -11.68 -3.71
CA MET A 153 -7.01 -11.22 -3.91
C MET A 153 -7.05 -9.73 -4.30
N SER A 154 -8.20 -9.14 -4.50
CA SER A 154 -8.30 -7.69 -4.75
C SER A 154 -7.89 -6.89 -3.50
N ASN A 155 -7.31 -5.71 -3.73
CA ASN A 155 -6.85 -4.83 -2.63
C ASN A 155 -7.96 -4.49 -1.62
N ALA A 156 -9.19 -4.30 -2.10
CA ALA A 156 -10.34 -4.04 -1.24
C ALA A 156 -10.63 -5.23 -0.31
N LYS A 157 -10.63 -6.47 -0.83
CA LYS A 157 -10.82 -7.67 -0.04
C LYS A 157 -9.64 -7.93 0.91
N TYR A 158 -8.42 -7.69 0.46
CA TYR A 158 -7.24 -7.83 1.31
C TYR A 158 -7.32 -6.91 2.54
N ASN A 159 -7.60 -5.62 2.33
CA ASN A 159 -7.73 -4.64 3.42
C ASN A 159 -8.94 -4.90 4.34
N LEU A 160 -9.97 -5.59 3.86
CA LEU A 160 -11.13 -5.95 4.68
C LEU A 160 -10.80 -7.07 5.69
N TYR A 161 -9.86 -7.95 5.33
CA TYR A 161 -9.50 -9.13 6.13
C TYR A 161 -8.17 -8.98 6.89
N LEU A 162 -7.41 -7.91 6.64
CA LEU A 162 -6.20 -7.55 7.34
C LEU A 162 -6.55 -6.87 8.68
#